data_19403ea745e4a546fe945eaae4710c04
#
_entry.id   19403ea745e4a546fe945eaae4710c04
#
_cell.length_a   1.000
_cell.length_b   1.000
_cell.length_c   1.000
_cell.angle_alpha   90.00
_cell.angle_beta   90.00
_cell.angle_gamma   90.00
#
_symmetry.space_group_name_H-M   'P 1'
#
loop_
_entity.id
_entity.type
_entity.pdbx_description
1 polymer ?
#
loop_
_entity_poly.entity_id
_entity_poly.type
_entity_poly.pdbx_seq_one_letter_code
_entity_poly.pdbx_strand_id
1 'polypeptide(L)'
;YLETGKYNPRPSIQTIANAMDVGDPSNFARILDLYGCSWENIKSDISGVTYSDAQIGETLASTFKTENYLLDPHGAVGYRAISECLADDEVGICLETAHPAKFKETVDSLTGGDVAIPERLKAFMDGEKKSVQMLPSFREFKDFLMRE
;
A
#
# COMPACT_ATOMS: atom_id res chain seq x y z
N TYR A 1 -10.42 -5.97 -13.31
CA TYR A 1 -11.66 -6.61 -12.86
C TYR A 1 -12.86 -5.70 -13.09
N LEU A 2 -12.80 -4.43 -12.69
CA LEU A 2 -13.91 -3.47 -12.80
C LEU A 2 -14.39 -3.27 -14.24
N GLU A 3 -13.51 -3.36 -15.22
CA GLU A 3 -13.86 -3.21 -16.65
C GLU A 3 -14.48 -4.47 -17.25
N THR A 4 -14.04 -5.65 -16.83
CA THR A 4 -14.31 -6.90 -17.55
C THR A 4 -15.08 -7.95 -16.74
N GLY A 5 -15.20 -7.80 -15.43
CA GLY A 5 -15.72 -8.81 -14.51
C GLY A 5 -14.77 -10.02 -14.33
N LYS A 6 -13.58 -9.99 -14.94
CA LYS A 6 -12.62 -11.09 -14.85
C LYS A 6 -11.40 -10.67 -14.06
N TYR A 7 -11.07 -11.43 -13.04
CA TYR A 7 -9.84 -11.26 -12.29
C TYR A 7 -8.70 -12.02 -12.99
N ASN A 8 -7.72 -11.28 -13.47
CA ASN A 8 -6.55 -11.80 -14.18
C ASN A 8 -5.29 -11.42 -13.40
N PRO A 9 -4.76 -12.31 -12.56
CA PRO A 9 -3.47 -12.09 -11.90
C PRO A 9 -2.36 -11.90 -12.94
N ARG A 10 -1.40 -11.04 -12.60
CA ARG A 10 -0.23 -10.78 -13.45
C ARG A 10 1.01 -10.57 -12.58
N PRO A 11 2.22 -10.78 -13.13
CA PRO A 11 3.43 -10.41 -12.41
C PRO A 11 3.39 -8.97 -11.92
N SER A 12 3.84 -8.73 -10.71
CA SER A 12 3.97 -7.39 -10.15
C SER A 12 5.03 -6.59 -10.89
N ILE A 13 4.87 -5.27 -10.88
CA ILE A 13 5.85 -4.33 -11.41
C ILE A 13 6.39 -3.54 -10.22
N GLN A 14 7.70 -3.49 -10.08
CA GLN A 14 8.33 -2.71 -9.03
C GLN A 14 8.04 -1.22 -9.20
N THR A 15 7.65 -0.56 -8.12
CA THR A 15 7.35 0.88 -8.05
C THR A 15 7.90 1.48 -6.76
N ILE A 16 7.92 2.81 -6.65
CA ILE A 16 8.32 3.48 -5.40
C ILE A 16 7.33 3.25 -4.25
N ALA A 17 6.09 2.86 -4.56
CA ALA A 17 5.06 2.48 -3.59
C ALA A 17 5.11 0.99 -3.23
N ASN A 18 6.25 0.35 -3.40
CA ASN A 18 6.40 -1.08 -3.18
C ASN A 18 6.83 -1.41 -1.75
N ALA A 19 5.93 -2.06 -1.01
CA ALA A 19 6.28 -2.73 0.26
C ALA A 19 6.40 -4.25 0.08
N MET A 20 5.58 -4.83 -0.80
CA MET A 20 5.58 -6.22 -1.22
C MET A 20 5.06 -6.29 -2.65
N ASP A 21 5.81 -6.94 -3.54
CA ASP A 21 5.38 -7.17 -4.90
C ASP A 21 4.34 -8.30 -4.94
N VAL A 22 3.06 -7.94 -4.97
CA VAL A 22 1.96 -8.90 -4.99
C VAL A 22 1.18 -8.77 -6.29
N GLY A 23 1.41 -9.69 -7.22
CA GLY A 23 0.70 -9.77 -8.50
C GLY A 23 -0.64 -10.51 -8.44
N ASP A 24 -0.85 -11.29 -7.36
CA ASP A 24 -2.08 -12.06 -7.10
C ASP A 24 -2.50 -11.91 -5.62
N PRO A 25 -3.12 -10.78 -5.25
CA PRO A 25 -3.52 -10.52 -3.87
C PRO A 25 -4.65 -11.45 -3.42
N SER A 26 -4.37 -12.31 -2.45
CA SER A 26 -5.34 -13.26 -1.88
C SER A 26 -6.54 -12.59 -1.20
N ASN A 27 -6.42 -11.34 -0.79
CA ASN A 27 -7.49 -10.59 -0.13
C ASN A 27 -8.61 -10.14 -1.07
N PHE A 28 -8.44 -10.24 -2.39
CA PHE A 28 -9.52 -9.96 -3.35
C PHE A 28 -10.74 -10.86 -3.13
N ALA A 29 -10.55 -12.08 -2.62
CA ALA A 29 -11.62 -12.98 -2.23
C ALA A 29 -12.58 -12.37 -1.19
N ARG A 30 -12.08 -11.46 -0.32
CA ARG A 30 -12.92 -10.76 0.68
C ARG A 30 -13.87 -9.76 0.03
N ILE A 31 -13.44 -9.08 -1.03
CA ILE A 31 -14.30 -8.18 -1.79
C ILE A 31 -15.39 -8.99 -2.48
N LEU A 32 -15.03 -10.09 -3.12
CA LEU A 32 -16.00 -10.99 -3.76
C LEU A 32 -17.05 -11.50 -2.76
N ASP A 33 -16.63 -11.94 -1.59
CA ASP A 33 -17.53 -12.43 -0.54
C ASP A 33 -18.47 -11.32 -0.04
N LEU A 34 -17.93 -10.15 0.26
CA LEU A 34 -18.70 -8.99 0.74
C LEU A 34 -19.83 -8.58 -0.21
N TYR A 35 -19.59 -8.69 -1.51
CA TYR A 35 -20.55 -8.31 -2.57
C TYR A 35 -21.32 -9.51 -3.15
N GLY A 36 -21.27 -10.69 -2.52
CA GLY A 36 -21.94 -11.90 -3.00
C GLY A 36 -21.48 -12.31 -4.40
N CYS A 37 -20.22 -12.07 -4.75
CA CYS A 37 -19.65 -12.30 -6.08
C CYS A 37 -20.33 -11.52 -7.23
N SER A 38 -21.13 -10.50 -6.93
CA SER A 38 -21.77 -9.66 -7.96
C SER A 38 -20.78 -8.62 -8.49
N TRP A 39 -20.41 -8.74 -9.75
CA TRP A 39 -19.56 -7.77 -10.43
C TRP A 39 -20.25 -6.40 -10.55
N GLU A 40 -21.55 -6.39 -10.83
CA GLU A 40 -22.35 -5.17 -10.94
C GLU A 40 -22.35 -4.38 -9.63
N ASN A 41 -22.53 -5.04 -8.49
CA ASN A 41 -22.51 -4.40 -7.17
C ASN A 41 -21.11 -3.86 -6.84
N ILE A 42 -20.07 -4.65 -7.12
CA ILE A 42 -18.68 -4.20 -6.93
C ILE A 42 -18.40 -2.96 -7.78
N LYS A 43 -18.79 -2.98 -9.05
CA LYS A 43 -18.55 -1.88 -9.99
C LYS A 43 -19.35 -0.61 -9.64
N SER A 44 -20.51 -0.74 -9.01
CA SER A 44 -21.31 0.41 -8.58
C SER A 44 -20.68 1.16 -7.41
N ASP A 45 -20.00 0.44 -6.51
CA ASP A 45 -19.52 0.98 -5.24
C ASP A 45 -17.99 1.22 -5.22
N ILE A 46 -17.25 0.53 -6.08
CA ILE A 46 -15.79 0.58 -6.08
C ILE A 46 -15.29 1.12 -7.43
N SER A 47 -14.48 2.16 -7.37
CA SER A 47 -13.66 2.64 -8.48
C SER A 47 -12.19 2.34 -8.23
N GLY A 48 -11.37 2.35 -9.28
CA GLY A 48 -9.94 2.09 -9.17
C GLY A 48 -9.15 2.97 -10.13
N VAL A 49 -8.03 3.47 -9.64
CA VAL A 49 -7.10 4.30 -10.41
C VAL A 49 -5.68 3.76 -10.27
N THR A 50 -4.81 4.15 -11.19
CA THR A 50 -3.38 3.80 -11.17
C THR A 50 -2.55 5.03 -11.46
N TYR A 51 -1.39 5.14 -10.81
CA TYR A 51 -0.47 6.24 -10.99
C TYR A 51 0.94 5.74 -11.25
N SER A 52 1.69 6.49 -12.05
CA SER A 52 3.12 6.25 -12.28
C SER A 52 3.95 6.75 -11.10
N ASP A 53 5.19 6.26 -10.97
CA ASP A 53 6.15 6.71 -9.96
C ASP A 53 6.38 8.23 -10.01
N ALA A 54 6.38 8.82 -11.21
CA ALA A 54 6.49 10.27 -11.36
C ALA A 54 5.31 11.02 -10.73
N GLN A 55 4.08 10.54 -10.95
CA GLN A 55 2.88 11.13 -10.37
C GLN A 55 2.82 10.96 -8.85
N ILE A 56 3.24 9.80 -8.35
CA ILE A 56 3.34 9.52 -6.91
C ILE A 56 4.36 10.47 -6.25
N GLY A 57 5.54 10.60 -6.87
CA GLY A 57 6.60 11.49 -6.39
C GLY A 57 6.20 12.96 -6.39
N GLU A 58 5.53 13.43 -7.46
CA GLU A 58 4.98 14.78 -7.54
C GLU A 58 3.98 15.06 -6.42
N THR A 59 3.04 14.13 -6.18
CA THR A 59 2.03 14.26 -5.12
C THR A 59 2.68 14.33 -3.75
N LEU A 60 3.63 13.45 -3.47
CA LEU A 60 4.36 13.42 -2.21
C LEU A 60 5.12 14.72 -1.96
N ALA A 61 5.87 15.21 -2.95
CA ALA A 61 6.63 16.45 -2.83
C ALA A 61 5.73 17.70 -2.71
N SER A 62 4.64 17.76 -3.49
CA SER A 62 3.70 18.87 -3.45
C SER A 62 2.95 18.94 -2.12
N THR A 63 2.41 17.81 -1.63
CA THR A 63 1.70 17.76 -0.34
C THR A 63 2.61 18.16 0.82
N PHE A 64 3.85 17.68 0.81
CA PHE A 64 4.81 18.11 1.82
C PHE A 64 5.05 19.62 1.80
N LYS A 65 5.17 20.21 0.61
CA LYS A 65 5.42 21.65 0.43
C LYS A 65 4.22 22.52 0.79
N THR A 66 2.99 22.11 0.41
CA THR A 66 1.80 22.94 0.57
C THR A 66 1.11 22.73 1.92
N GLU A 67 1.03 21.49 2.39
CA GLU A 67 0.29 21.12 3.60
C GLU A 67 1.21 20.85 4.79
N ASN A 68 2.53 20.84 4.58
CA ASN A 68 3.52 20.43 5.59
C ASN A 68 3.20 19.03 6.18
N TYR A 69 2.61 18.16 5.35
CA TYR A 69 2.26 16.81 5.71
C TYR A 69 3.07 15.81 4.87
N LEU A 70 3.70 14.87 5.56
CA LEU A 70 4.59 13.90 4.95
C LEU A 70 3.86 12.56 4.72
N LEU A 71 3.46 12.32 3.49
CA LEU A 71 2.87 11.06 3.05
C LEU A 71 3.93 9.96 2.87
N ASP A 72 3.54 8.69 3.03
CA ASP A 72 4.27 7.60 2.39
C ASP A 72 3.82 7.44 0.92
N PRO A 73 4.56 6.69 0.09
CA PRO A 73 4.19 6.52 -1.31
C PRO A 73 2.80 5.92 -1.55
N HIS A 74 2.28 5.06 -0.66
CA HIS A 74 0.92 4.52 -0.78
C HIS A 74 -0.13 5.58 -0.41
N GLY A 75 0.14 6.36 0.64
CA GLY A 75 -0.69 7.50 1.02
C GLY A 75 -0.77 8.53 -0.09
N ALA A 76 0.34 8.78 -0.80
CA ALA A 76 0.36 9.68 -1.95
C ALA A 76 -0.56 9.20 -3.09
N VAL A 77 -0.64 7.89 -3.36
CA VAL A 77 -1.60 7.32 -4.31
C VAL A 77 -3.04 7.57 -3.86
N GLY A 78 -3.35 7.28 -2.59
CA GLY A 78 -4.68 7.48 -2.03
C GLY A 78 -5.11 8.96 -2.00
N TYR A 79 -4.20 9.84 -1.59
CA TYR A 79 -4.45 11.29 -1.54
C TYR A 79 -4.71 11.86 -2.95
N ARG A 80 -3.90 11.48 -3.94
CA ARG A 80 -4.11 11.90 -5.33
C ARG A 80 -5.44 11.39 -5.87
N ALA A 81 -5.78 10.13 -5.62
CA ALA A 81 -7.04 9.54 -6.04
C ALA A 81 -8.25 10.33 -5.51
N ILE A 82 -8.24 10.66 -4.22
CA ILE A 82 -9.29 11.48 -3.61
C ILE A 82 -9.32 12.87 -4.25
N SER A 83 -8.17 13.51 -4.39
CA SER A 83 -8.09 14.86 -4.96
C SER A 83 -8.59 14.96 -6.41
N GLU A 84 -8.46 13.89 -7.19
CA GLU A 84 -8.89 13.83 -8.59
C GLU A 84 -10.31 13.31 -8.80
N CYS A 85 -10.83 12.50 -7.86
CA CYS A 85 -12.09 11.76 -8.05
C CYS A 85 -13.27 12.29 -7.24
N LEU A 86 -13.04 13.09 -6.17
CA LEU A 86 -14.13 13.66 -5.39
C LEU A 86 -14.83 14.78 -6.14
N ALA A 87 -16.15 14.82 -6.02
CA ALA A 87 -16.95 15.97 -6.43
C ALA A 87 -16.87 17.09 -5.37
N ASP A 88 -17.22 18.33 -5.76
CA ASP A 88 -17.07 19.51 -4.90
C ASP A 88 -17.88 19.45 -3.59
N ASP A 89 -18.95 18.67 -3.54
CA ASP A 89 -19.83 18.47 -2.39
C ASP A 89 -19.56 17.18 -1.60
N GLU A 90 -18.53 16.43 -1.97
CA GLU A 90 -18.15 15.18 -1.31
C GLU A 90 -17.02 15.39 -0.29
N VAL A 91 -17.00 14.55 0.73
CA VAL A 91 -15.93 14.49 1.73
C VAL A 91 -15.20 13.15 1.61
N GLY A 92 -13.90 13.21 1.32
CA GLY A 92 -13.06 12.03 1.20
C GLY A 92 -12.29 11.70 2.48
N ILE A 93 -12.13 10.40 2.73
CA ILE A 93 -11.27 9.89 3.81
C ILE A 93 -10.14 9.09 3.18
N CYS A 94 -8.90 9.58 3.31
CA CYS A 94 -7.71 8.85 2.90
C CYS A 94 -7.20 7.99 4.06
N LEU A 95 -6.98 6.69 3.81
CA LEU A 95 -6.37 5.80 4.79
C LEU A 95 -4.86 5.76 4.57
N GLU A 96 -4.11 6.39 5.46
CA GLU A 96 -2.66 6.31 5.50
C GLU A 96 -2.26 4.99 6.17
N THR A 97 -1.66 4.07 5.41
CA THR A 97 -1.47 2.69 5.86
C THR A 97 -0.05 2.36 6.29
N ALA A 98 0.91 3.27 6.07
CA ALA A 98 2.30 3.09 6.48
C ALA A 98 2.92 4.41 6.95
N HIS A 99 3.93 4.32 7.81
CA HIS A 99 4.71 5.49 8.22
C HIS A 99 5.78 5.81 7.15
N PRO A 100 6.00 7.09 6.78
CA PRO A 100 7.01 7.50 5.77
C PRO A 100 8.42 6.96 6.03
N ALA A 101 8.81 6.77 7.28
CA ALA A 101 10.09 6.18 7.66
C ALA A 101 10.33 4.76 7.09
N LYS A 102 9.28 4.05 6.71
CA LYS A 102 9.38 2.76 6.02
C LYS A 102 9.97 2.91 4.61
N PHE A 103 9.80 4.07 4.02
CA PHE A 103 10.26 4.44 2.68
C PHE A 103 11.23 5.62 2.72
N LYS A 104 12.01 5.73 3.83
CA LYS A 104 12.84 6.89 4.12
C LYS A 104 13.68 7.36 2.95
N GLU A 105 14.43 6.47 2.30
CA GLU A 105 15.31 6.83 1.17
C GLU A 105 14.53 7.49 0.03
N THR A 106 13.37 6.91 -0.33
CA THR A 106 12.50 7.44 -1.38
C THR A 106 11.91 8.79 -0.97
N VAL A 107 11.35 8.87 0.24
CA VAL A 107 10.70 10.09 0.73
C VAL A 107 11.71 11.23 0.88
N ASP A 108 12.87 10.99 1.47
CA ASP A 108 13.93 11.98 1.61
C ASP A 108 14.41 12.51 0.23
N SER A 109 14.58 11.61 -0.74
CA SER A 109 15.01 12.00 -2.09
C SER A 109 14.00 12.90 -2.81
N LEU A 110 12.70 12.71 -2.56
CA LEU A 110 11.61 13.44 -3.21
C LEU A 110 11.26 14.76 -2.51
N THR A 111 11.42 14.82 -1.19
CA THR A 111 11.06 16.00 -0.40
C THR A 111 12.25 16.92 -0.09
N GLY A 112 13.47 16.42 -0.26
CA GLY A 112 14.69 17.09 0.19
C GLY A 112 14.80 17.18 1.72
N GLY A 113 13.98 16.41 2.44
CA GLY A 113 13.93 16.38 3.90
C GLY A 113 14.74 15.25 4.51
N ASP A 114 14.60 15.11 5.81
CA ASP A 114 15.15 13.99 6.60
C ASP A 114 14.03 13.42 7.47
N VAL A 115 13.38 12.36 6.99
CA VAL A 115 12.27 11.71 7.70
C VAL A 115 12.76 11.18 9.05
N ALA A 116 12.18 11.70 10.12
CA ALA A 116 12.47 11.21 11.46
C ALA A 116 12.03 9.75 11.62
N ILE A 117 12.94 8.90 12.08
CA ILE A 117 12.62 7.52 12.41
C ILE A 117 12.05 7.49 13.83
N PRO A 118 10.81 7.01 14.03
CA PRO A 118 10.24 6.86 15.37
C PRO A 118 11.15 6.00 16.27
N GLU A 119 11.29 6.38 17.55
CA GLU A 119 12.19 5.67 18.49
C GLU A 119 11.87 4.16 18.57
N ARG A 120 10.59 3.80 18.56
CA ARG A 120 10.19 2.39 18.55
C ARG A 120 10.67 1.66 17.31
N LEU A 121 10.64 2.29 16.14
CA LEU A 121 11.13 1.68 14.90
C LEU A 121 12.66 1.57 14.92
N LYS A 122 13.35 2.58 15.44
CA LYS A 122 14.81 2.58 15.57
C LYS A 122 15.28 1.42 16.45
N ALA A 123 14.61 1.16 17.57
CA ALA A 123 14.94 0.05 18.44
C ALA A 123 14.86 -1.32 17.73
N PHE A 124 13.93 -1.47 16.76
CA PHE A 124 13.87 -2.69 15.94
C PHE A 124 14.94 -2.73 14.84
N MET A 125 15.32 -1.59 14.27
CA MET A 125 16.39 -1.50 13.26
C MET A 125 17.77 -1.84 13.86
N ASP A 126 17.99 -1.46 15.10
CA ASP A 126 19.22 -1.75 15.86
C ASP A 126 19.25 -3.21 16.39
N GLY A 127 18.13 -3.93 16.27
CA GLY A 127 17.99 -5.30 16.74
C GLY A 127 18.61 -6.35 15.80
N GLU A 128 18.92 -7.51 16.36
CA GLU A 128 19.39 -8.66 15.57
C GLU A 128 18.24 -9.28 14.77
N LYS A 129 18.44 -9.46 13.46
CA LYS A 129 17.47 -10.16 12.63
C LYS A 129 17.42 -11.64 12.98
N LYS A 130 16.29 -12.09 13.53
CA LYS A 130 16.03 -13.51 13.83
C LYS A 130 14.98 -14.04 12.84
N SER A 131 15.39 -14.99 12.00
CA SER A 131 14.49 -15.65 11.05
C SER A 131 14.79 -17.14 10.98
N VAL A 132 13.74 -17.93 10.77
CA VAL A 132 13.86 -19.37 10.54
C VAL A 132 13.49 -19.64 9.09
N GLN A 133 14.40 -20.29 8.36
CA GLN A 133 14.15 -20.74 6.99
C GLN A 133 13.27 -21.97 7.00
N MET A 134 12.19 -21.95 6.23
CA MET A 134 11.31 -23.09 6.05
C MET A 134 10.70 -23.11 4.64
N LEU A 135 10.22 -24.27 4.21
CA LEU A 135 9.48 -24.38 2.96
C LEU A 135 8.11 -23.69 3.06
N PRO A 136 7.48 -23.26 1.96
CA PRO A 136 6.15 -22.67 1.94
C PRO A 136 5.07 -23.75 2.12
N SER A 137 5.13 -24.46 3.28
CA SER A 137 4.26 -25.57 3.66
C SER A 137 3.53 -25.21 4.94
N PHE A 138 2.19 -25.18 4.90
CA PHE A 138 1.37 -24.95 6.08
C PHE A 138 1.66 -25.99 7.18
N ARG A 139 1.92 -27.24 6.82
CA ARG A 139 2.25 -28.32 7.77
C ARG A 139 3.55 -28.01 8.50
N GLU A 140 4.62 -27.64 7.79
CA GLU A 140 5.90 -27.29 8.42
C GLU A 140 5.78 -26.07 9.32
N PHE A 141 5.04 -25.05 8.88
CA PHE A 141 4.78 -23.86 9.70
C PHE A 141 4.00 -24.22 10.97
N LYS A 142 2.95 -25.04 10.86
CA LYS A 142 2.20 -25.53 12.02
C LYS A 142 3.07 -26.32 12.97
N ASP A 143 3.86 -27.26 12.44
CA ASP A 143 4.77 -28.09 13.26
C ASP A 143 5.83 -27.23 13.95
N PHE A 144 6.31 -26.17 13.30
CA PHE A 144 7.22 -25.20 13.90
C PHE A 144 6.57 -24.44 15.07
N LEU A 145 5.36 -23.94 14.91
CA LEU A 145 4.64 -23.22 15.97
C LEU A 145 4.25 -24.11 17.16
N MET A 146 4.14 -25.43 16.94
CA MET A 146 3.76 -26.41 17.98
C MET A 146 4.97 -27.04 18.68
N ARG A 147 6.19 -26.67 18.29
CA ARG A 147 7.40 -27.09 19.01
C ARG A 147 7.56 -26.21 20.25
N GLU A 148 7.49 -26.81 21.40
CA GLU A 148 7.86 -26.20 22.67
C GLU A 148 9.38 -26.04 22.80
#